data_0094460f4fda881d1fdf93b606bd6199
#
_entry.id   0094460f4fda881d1fdf93b606bd6199
#
_cell.length_a   1.000
_cell.length_b   1.000
_cell.length_c   1.000
_cell.angle_alpha   90.00
_cell.angle_beta   90.00
_cell.angle_gamma   90.00
#
_symmetry.space_group_name_H-M   'P 1'
#
loop_
_entity.id
_entity.type
_entity.pdbx_description
1 polymer ?
#
loop_
_entity_poly.entity_id
_entity_poly.type
_entity_poly.pdbx_seq_one_letter_code
_entity_poly.pdbx_strand_id
1 'polypeptide(L)'
;MNVELTELSRKFGHTRAVAGVNFEAGPGVFGLLGPNGAGKTSLLRMMATVLPPTSGTLRLLGRDPGAYGPRREIRRRLGYLPQNLGYYPGFTVVDFVEYFALLKDMPPGQVPRAVAAAIEQVGLGDKARAKLRTLSGGMLRRVGIAQAIVNEPELVLLDEPTAGLDPEQRVTFRALLREFGQRATVIVSTHLVEDVAAACTEVTLMDSGRMVFHGTPGELIARGEGHGVGDAPLERGYTAVLAAARS
;
A
#
# COMPACT_ATOMS: atom_id res chain seq x y z
N MET A 1 1.80 -16.32 -7.80
CA MET A 1 2.05 -15.32 -6.75
C MET A 1 2.43 -13.99 -7.40
N ASN A 2 1.99 -12.86 -6.82
CA ASN A 2 2.32 -11.52 -7.34
C ASN A 2 3.47 -10.86 -6.55
N VAL A 3 3.67 -11.26 -5.31
CA VAL A 3 4.78 -10.84 -4.45
C VAL A 3 5.40 -12.06 -3.79
N GLU A 4 6.73 -12.18 -3.86
CA GLU A 4 7.51 -13.23 -3.21
C GLU A 4 8.79 -12.58 -2.63
N LEU A 5 8.93 -12.63 -1.31
CA LEU A 5 10.08 -12.10 -0.57
C LEU A 5 10.74 -13.27 0.17
N THR A 6 12.06 -13.42 0.02
CA THR A 6 12.82 -14.44 0.74
C THR A 6 14.02 -13.79 1.41
N GLU A 7 14.08 -13.86 2.74
CA GLU A 7 15.13 -13.27 3.58
C GLU A 7 15.46 -11.81 3.22
N LEU A 8 14.41 -11.07 2.79
CA LEU A 8 14.57 -9.72 2.27
C LEU A 8 15.01 -8.77 3.39
N SER A 9 16.09 -8.04 3.14
CA SER A 9 16.66 -7.13 4.13
C SER A 9 17.05 -5.79 3.52
N ARG A 10 16.95 -4.71 4.34
CA ARG A 10 17.43 -3.38 3.99
C ARG A 10 18.13 -2.73 5.17
N LYS A 11 19.38 -2.26 4.93
CA LYS A 11 20.16 -1.48 5.89
C LYS A 11 20.37 -0.05 5.38
N PHE A 12 20.35 0.91 6.31
CA PHE A 12 20.76 2.30 6.11
C PHE A 12 21.86 2.61 7.14
N GLY A 13 23.11 2.62 6.70
CA GLY A 13 24.26 2.68 7.61
C GLY A 13 24.21 1.52 8.61
N HIS A 14 24.13 1.82 9.91
CA HIS A 14 24.04 0.82 10.96
C HIS A 14 22.61 0.36 11.27
N THR A 15 21.59 1.05 10.78
CA THR A 15 20.18 0.74 11.06
C THR A 15 19.66 -0.33 10.08
N ARG A 16 19.15 -1.43 10.60
CA ARG A 16 18.49 -2.47 9.83
C ARG A 16 16.98 -2.17 9.78
N ALA A 17 16.53 -1.50 8.73
CA ALA A 17 15.12 -1.08 8.57
C ALA A 17 14.20 -2.25 8.18
N VAL A 18 14.72 -3.27 7.50
CA VAL A 18 14.04 -4.53 7.19
C VAL A 18 15.05 -5.66 7.39
N ALA A 19 14.65 -6.74 8.06
CA ALA A 19 15.55 -7.76 8.58
C ALA A 19 15.03 -9.19 8.33
N GLY A 20 15.41 -9.80 7.21
CA GLY A 20 15.12 -11.19 6.89
C GLY A 20 13.62 -11.46 6.73
N VAL A 21 12.93 -10.62 5.98
CA VAL A 21 11.49 -10.73 5.77
C VAL A 21 11.20 -11.80 4.72
N ASN A 22 10.32 -12.76 5.09
CA ASN A 22 9.72 -13.75 4.20
C ASN A 22 8.23 -13.43 4.07
N PHE A 23 7.72 -13.28 2.84
CA PHE A 23 6.33 -12.94 2.59
C PHE A 23 5.92 -13.35 1.18
N GLU A 24 4.72 -13.89 1.05
CA GLU A 24 4.12 -14.24 -0.23
C GLU A 24 2.70 -13.70 -0.31
N ALA A 25 2.30 -13.16 -1.47
CA ALA A 25 0.95 -12.69 -1.70
C ALA A 25 0.49 -12.93 -3.14
N GLY A 26 -0.73 -13.45 -3.27
CA GLY A 26 -1.52 -13.52 -4.50
C GLY A 26 -2.57 -12.40 -4.54
N PRO A 27 -3.63 -12.52 -5.39
CA PRO A 27 -4.76 -11.61 -5.34
C PRO A 27 -5.42 -11.59 -3.96
N GLY A 28 -5.81 -10.40 -3.50
CA GLY A 28 -6.36 -10.18 -2.16
C GLY A 28 -5.94 -8.83 -1.58
N VAL A 29 -6.44 -8.51 -0.40
CA VAL A 29 -6.07 -7.29 0.34
C VAL A 29 -5.28 -7.67 1.58
N PHE A 30 -4.03 -7.22 1.66
CA PHE A 30 -3.07 -7.52 2.72
C PHE A 30 -2.80 -6.25 3.55
N GLY A 31 -3.08 -6.32 4.85
CA GLY A 31 -2.78 -5.24 5.78
C GLY A 31 -1.36 -5.36 6.33
N LEU A 32 -0.55 -4.32 6.21
CA LEU A 32 0.78 -4.23 6.80
C LEU A 32 0.73 -3.30 8.01
N LEU A 33 0.58 -3.87 9.20
CA LEU A 33 0.48 -3.16 10.47
C LEU A 33 1.84 -3.06 11.19
N GLY A 34 1.94 -2.13 12.10
CA GLY A 34 3.08 -1.99 13.00
C GLY A 34 3.29 -0.54 13.45
N PRO A 35 4.07 -0.31 14.50
CA PRO A 35 4.37 1.02 15.00
C PRO A 35 5.16 1.85 14.00
N ASN A 36 5.30 3.15 14.29
CA ASN A 36 6.18 4.02 13.52
C ASN A 36 7.64 3.53 13.65
N GLY A 37 8.36 3.52 12.55
CA GLY A 37 9.72 2.98 12.50
C GLY A 37 9.82 1.45 12.37
N ALA A 38 8.71 0.70 12.33
CA ALA A 38 8.74 -0.76 12.16
C ALA A 38 9.30 -1.27 10.82
N GLY A 39 9.51 -0.38 9.84
CA GLY A 39 10.06 -0.75 8.53
C GLY A 39 9.04 -0.84 7.40
N LYS A 40 7.75 -0.61 7.65
CA LYS A 40 6.65 -0.73 6.67
C LYS A 40 6.91 0.05 5.37
N THR A 41 7.18 1.35 5.48
CA THR A 41 7.49 2.22 4.33
C THR A 41 8.72 1.74 3.56
N SER A 42 9.76 1.25 4.26
CA SER A 42 10.96 0.71 3.62
C SER A 42 10.65 -0.56 2.83
N LEU A 43 9.83 -1.45 3.38
CA LEU A 43 9.37 -2.66 2.72
C LEU A 43 8.52 -2.32 1.49
N LEU A 44 7.53 -1.41 1.62
CA LEU A 44 6.72 -0.94 0.49
C LEU A 44 7.58 -0.30 -0.61
N ARG A 45 8.57 0.52 -0.26
CA ARG A 45 9.49 1.13 -1.24
C ARG A 45 10.35 0.11 -1.98
N MET A 46 10.73 -0.99 -1.33
CA MET A 46 11.43 -2.09 -2.03
C MET A 46 10.48 -2.77 -3.02
N MET A 47 9.26 -3.12 -2.61
CA MET A 47 8.25 -3.68 -3.50
C MET A 47 7.82 -2.70 -4.61
N ALA A 48 7.80 -1.39 -4.34
CA ALA A 48 7.57 -0.36 -5.36
C ALA A 48 8.75 -0.16 -6.33
N THR A 49 9.83 -0.93 -6.18
CA THR A 49 11.07 -0.81 -6.98
C THR A 49 11.76 0.56 -6.88
N VAL A 50 11.46 1.32 -5.83
CA VAL A 50 12.08 2.64 -5.54
C VAL A 50 13.36 2.48 -4.74
N LEU A 51 13.42 1.45 -3.91
CA LEU A 51 14.55 1.16 -3.03
C LEU A 51 15.06 -0.27 -3.29
N PRO A 52 16.35 -0.48 -3.64
CA PRO A 52 16.86 -1.83 -3.78
C PRO A 52 17.05 -2.50 -2.42
N PRO A 53 16.86 -3.82 -2.29
CA PRO A 53 17.25 -4.57 -1.09
C PRO A 53 18.76 -4.55 -0.87
N THR A 54 19.21 -4.76 0.37
CA THR A 54 20.63 -4.98 0.69
C THR A 54 20.99 -6.45 0.55
N SER A 55 20.07 -7.35 0.88
CA SER A 55 20.22 -8.81 0.75
C SER A 55 18.85 -9.48 0.67
N GLY A 56 18.84 -10.77 0.35
CA GLY A 56 17.63 -11.54 0.10
C GLY A 56 17.12 -11.40 -1.34
N THR A 57 16.00 -12.03 -1.63
CA THR A 57 15.39 -12.02 -2.97
C THR A 57 14.02 -11.34 -2.95
N LEU A 58 13.71 -10.66 -4.04
CA LEU A 58 12.45 -9.99 -4.30
C LEU A 58 11.97 -10.37 -5.69
N ARG A 59 10.79 -11.00 -5.78
CA ARG A 59 10.11 -11.24 -7.05
C ARG A 59 8.75 -10.57 -7.02
N LEU A 60 8.43 -9.85 -8.09
CA LEU A 60 7.17 -9.12 -8.26
C LEU A 60 6.57 -9.50 -9.61
N LEU A 61 5.31 -9.94 -9.59
CA LEU A 61 4.61 -10.37 -10.80
C LEU A 61 5.42 -11.43 -11.59
N GLY A 62 6.07 -12.36 -10.84
CA GLY A 62 6.93 -13.41 -11.36
C GLY A 62 8.30 -12.95 -11.88
N ARG A 63 8.73 -11.70 -11.66
CA ARG A 63 9.96 -11.09 -12.20
C ARG A 63 10.88 -10.56 -11.10
N ASP A 64 12.18 -10.56 -11.37
CA ASP A 64 13.19 -9.90 -10.52
C ASP A 64 13.32 -8.41 -10.94
N PRO A 65 13.08 -7.43 -10.05
CA PRO A 65 13.25 -6.01 -10.34
C PRO A 65 14.70 -5.55 -10.40
N GLY A 66 15.68 -6.41 -10.15
CA GLY A 66 17.11 -6.07 -10.20
C GLY A 66 17.55 -5.58 -11.57
N ALA A 67 17.06 -6.19 -12.66
CA ALA A 67 17.38 -5.80 -14.03
C ALA A 67 16.41 -4.73 -14.58
N TYR A 68 16.87 -3.91 -15.54
CA TYR A 68 16.12 -2.78 -16.09
C TYR A 68 14.83 -3.22 -16.81
N GLY A 69 14.92 -4.19 -17.72
CA GLY A 69 13.78 -4.67 -18.51
C GLY A 69 12.64 -5.21 -17.62
N PRO A 70 12.88 -6.21 -16.78
CA PRO A 70 11.90 -6.73 -15.82
C PRO A 70 11.32 -5.64 -14.90
N ARG A 71 12.15 -4.70 -14.42
CA ARG A 71 11.71 -3.58 -13.58
C ARG A 71 10.71 -2.67 -14.29
N ARG A 72 10.94 -2.38 -15.59
CA ARG A 72 10.02 -1.58 -16.41
C ARG A 72 8.68 -2.29 -16.57
N GLU A 73 8.69 -3.61 -16.84
CA GLU A 73 7.47 -4.41 -16.95
C GLU A 73 6.68 -4.47 -15.64
N ILE A 74 7.38 -4.63 -14.49
CA ILE A 74 6.74 -4.56 -13.18
C ILE A 74 6.07 -3.20 -13.00
N ARG A 75 6.76 -2.10 -13.26
CA ARG A 75 6.26 -0.73 -13.06
C ARG A 75 5.04 -0.39 -13.90
N ARG A 76 4.88 -1.00 -15.08
CA ARG A 76 3.68 -0.87 -15.92
C ARG A 76 2.44 -1.51 -15.30
N ARG A 77 2.64 -2.53 -14.46
CA ARG A 77 1.59 -3.35 -13.84
C ARG A 77 1.47 -3.09 -12.34
N LEU A 78 2.16 -2.07 -11.81
CA LEU A 78 2.23 -1.73 -10.40
C LEU A 78 1.68 -0.32 -10.17
N GLY A 79 0.79 -0.18 -9.19
CA GLY A 79 0.36 1.08 -8.62
C GLY A 79 1.05 1.35 -7.29
N TYR A 80 1.50 2.57 -7.05
CA TYR A 80 2.12 2.95 -5.78
C TYR A 80 1.66 4.32 -5.30
N LEU A 81 1.13 4.36 -4.09
CA LEU A 81 0.86 5.58 -3.35
C LEU A 81 1.90 5.71 -2.23
N PRO A 82 2.82 6.66 -2.29
CA PRO A 82 3.76 6.93 -1.20
C PRO A 82 3.07 7.64 -0.01
N GLN A 83 3.67 7.56 1.16
CA GLN A 83 3.21 8.26 2.36
C GLN A 83 3.11 9.79 2.11
N ASN A 84 4.13 10.36 1.49
CA ASN A 84 4.14 11.77 1.08
C ASN A 84 3.98 11.84 -0.44
N LEU A 85 2.86 12.39 -0.88
CA LEU A 85 2.58 12.61 -2.29
C LEU A 85 3.31 13.86 -2.77
N GLY A 86 4.35 13.67 -3.59
CA GLY A 86 4.96 14.78 -4.34
C GLY A 86 4.06 15.17 -5.51
N TYR A 87 3.75 16.46 -5.68
CA TYR A 87 2.96 16.95 -6.80
C TYR A 87 3.40 18.33 -7.26
N TYR A 88 3.06 18.66 -8.50
CA TYR A 88 3.25 20.01 -9.04
C TYR A 88 2.01 20.85 -8.72
N PRO A 89 2.15 21.93 -7.91
CA PRO A 89 1.00 22.71 -7.42
C PRO A 89 0.12 23.34 -8.52
N GLY A 90 0.68 23.53 -9.71
CA GLY A 90 -0.01 24.08 -10.88
C GLY A 90 -0.80 23.06 -11.70
N PHE A 91 -0.58 21.76 -11.50
CA PHE A 91 -1.31 20.71 -12.18
C PHE A 91 -2.77 20.68 -11.70
N THR A 92 -3.66 20.32 -12.61
CA THR A 92 -5.02 19.89 -12.27
C THR A 92 -5.02 18.42 -11.85
N VAL A 93 -6.13 17.93 -11.31
CA VAL A 93 -6.30 16.50 -10.99
C VAL A 93 -6.09 15.64 -12.24
N VAL A 94 -6.69 16.04 -13.38
CA VAL A 94 -6.52 15.35 -14.68
C VAL A 94 -5.06 15.33 -15.07
N ASP A 95 -4.37 16.49 -15.11
CA ASP A 95 -2.97 16.58 -15.53
C ASP A 95 -2.08 15.63 -14.72
N PHE A 96 -2.33 15.54 -13.42
CA PHE A 96 -1.54 14.69 -12.52
C PHE A 96 -1.77 13.20 -12.75
N VAL A 97 -3.02 12.78 -12.89
CA VAL A 97 -3.35 11.37 -13.12
C VAL A 97 -2.90 10.94 -14.53
N GLU A 98 -3.07 11.81 -15.53
CA GLU A 98 -2.59 11.61 -16.91
C GLU A 98 -1.07 11.47 -16.96
N TYR A 99 -0.33 12.32 -16.25
CA TYR A 99 1.12 12.22 -16.14
C TYR A 99 1.57 10.84 -15.68
N PHE A 100 0.91 10.26 -14.66
CA PHE A 100 1.23 8.91 -14.20
C PHE A 100 0.78 7.81 -15.17
N ALA A 101 -0.34 7.98 -15.87
CA ALA A 101 -0.75 7.06 -16.93
C ALA A 101 0.31 6.97 -18.04
N LEU A 102 0.85 8.11 -18.47
CA LEU A 102 1.93 8.18 -19.46
C LEU A 102 3.24 7.56 -18.94
N LEU A 103 3.60 7.80 -17.67
CA LEU A 103 4.77 7.17 -17.04
C LEU A 103 4.67 5.63 -16.95
N LYS A 104 3.45 5.10 -16.98
CA LYS A 104 3.18 3.65 -17.02
C LYS A 104 3.20 3.09 -18.45
N ASP A 105 3.57 3.88 -19.44
CA ASP A 105 3.57 3.52 -20.87
C ASP A 105 2.16 3.08 -21.35
N MET A 106 1.10 3.67 -20.82
CA MET A 106 -0.26 3.40 -21.31
C MET A 106 -0.42 3.87 -22.75
N PRO A 107 -1.13 3.11 -23.61
CA PRO A 107 -1.41 3.54 -24.97
C PRO A 107 -2.14 4.89 -24.99
N PRO A 108 -1.68 5.90 -25.78
CA PRO A 108 -2.26 7.25 -25.73
C PRO A 108 -3.79 7.30 -25.95
N GLY A 109 -4.33 6.42 -26.79
CA GLY A 109 -5.77 6.33 -27.04
C GLY A 109 -6.60 5.83 -25.86
N GLN A 110 -5.99 5.18 -24.86
CA GLN A 110 -6.66 4.67 -23.66
C GLN A 110 -6.58 5.66 -22.49
N VAL A 111 -5.58 6.55 -22.49
CA VAL A 111 -5.28 7.44 -21.36
C VAL A 111 -6.49 8.30 -20.94
N PRO A 112 -7.20 9.02 -21.85
CA PRO A 112 -8.29 9.88 -21.39
C PRO A 112 -9.41 9.13 -20.67
N ARG A 113 -9.76 7.93 -21.15
CA ARG A 113 -10.80 7.09 -20.54
C ARG A 113 -10.35 6.55 -19.19
N ALA A 114 -9.11 6.06 -19.09
CA ALA A 114 -8.56 5.52 -17.85
C ALA A 114 -8.43 6.60 -16.76
N VAL A 115 -7.99 7.80 -17.15
CA VAL A 115 -7.88 8.96 -16.25
C VAL A 115 -9.25 9.35 -15.70
N ALA A 116 -10.27 9.48 -16.57
CA ALA A 116 -11.62 9.82 -16.14
C ALA A 116 -12.17 8.75 -15.17
N ALA A 117 -12.02 7.46 -15.51
CA ALA A 117 -12.47 6.36 -14.67
C ALA A 117 -11.79 6.35 -13.29
N ALA A 118 -10.47 6.52 -13.23
CA ALA A 118 -9.72 6.54 -11.97
C ALA A 118 -10.12 7.72 -11.07
N ILE A 119 -10.39 8.89 -11.65
CA ILE A 119 -10.85 10.08 -10.92
C ILE A 119 -12.26 9.87 -10.36
N GLU A 120 -13.17 9.27 -11.14
CA GLU A 120 -14.52 8.93 -10.68
C GLU A 120 -14.50 7.90 -9.56
N GLN A 121 -13.68 6.85 -9.66
CA GLN A 121 -13.55 5.80 -8.62
C GLN A 121 -13.15 6.36 -7.25
N VAL A 122 -12.43 7.47 -7.20
CA VAL A 122 -12.05 8.13 -5.95
C VAL A 122 -12.98 9.29 -5.57
N GLY A 123 -14.10 9.48 -6.28
CA GLY A 123 -15.11 10.51 -5.99
C GLY A 123 -14.59 11.94 -6.19
N LEU A 124 -13.82 12.18 -7.25
CA LEU A 124 -13.28 13.51 -7.59
C LEU A 124 -13.68 14.01 -8.98
N GLY A 125 -14.74 13.45 -9.59
CA GLY A 125 -15.21 13.83 -10.92
C GLY A 125 -15.52 15.33 -11.04
N ASP A 126 -16.21 15.91 -10.07
CA ASP A 126 -16.53 17.34 -9.97
C ASP A 126 -15.29 18.24 -9.78
N LYS A 127 -14.16 17.69 -9.36
CA LYS A 127 -12.88 18.37 -9.11
C LYS A 127 -11.81 18.05 -10.16
N ALA A 128 -12.15 17.31 -11.22
CA ALA A 128 -11.18 16.86 -12.23
C ALA A 128 -10.30 17.99 -12.80
N ARG A 129 -10.85 19.20 -12.97
CA ARG A 129 -10.13 20.38 -13.47
C ARG A 129 -9.60 21.31 -12.37
N ALA A 130 -9.82 20.99 -11.08
CA ALA A 130 -9.30 21.79 -9.97
C ALA A 130 -7.77 21.66 -9.87
N LYS A 131 -7.09 22.77 -9.54
CA LYS A 131 -5.64 22.76 -9.31
C LYS A 131 -5.31 22.06 -8.00
N LEU A 132 -4.30 21.19 -7.98
CA LEU A 132 -3.92 20.40 -6.81
C LEU A 132 -3.68 21.25 -5.56
N ARG A 133 -3.09 22.45 -5.70
CA ARG A 133 -2.86 23.39 -4.60
C ARG A 133 -4.14 23.88 -3.89
N THR A 134 -5.31 23.71 -4.52
CA THR A 134 -6.61 24.17 -3.96
C THR A 134 -7.37 23.06 -3.26
N LEU A 135 -6.84 21.84 -3.28
CA LEU A 135 -7.48 20.66 -2.70
C LEU A 135 -7.15 20.51 -1.22
N SER A 136 -8.06 19.97 -0.45
CA SER A 136 -7.80 19.53 0.93
C SER A 136 -6.81 18.36 0.98
N GLY A 137 -6.22 18.09 2.14
CA GLY A 137 -5.32 16.95 2.34
C GLY A 137 -5.96 15.61 1.96
N GLY A 138 -7.21 15.39 2.37
CA GLY A 138 -7.97 14.19 2.00
C GLY A 138 -8.25 14.09 0.49
N MET A 139 -8.55 15.23 -0.17
CA MET A 139 -8.70 15.25 -1.64
C MET A 139 -7.37 14.93 -2.33
N LEU A 140 -6.26 15.51 -1.89
CA LEU A 140 -4.93 15.18 -2.42
C LEU A 140 -4.59 13.71 -2.24
N ARG A 141 -4.99 13.13 -1.09
CA ARG A 141 -4.80 11.70 -0.85
C ARG A 141 -5.58 10.85 -1.86
N ARG A 142 -6.84 11.21 -2.13
CA ARG A 142 -7.67 10.56 -3.15
C ARG A 142 -7.09 10.70 -4.56
N VAL A 143 -6.52 11.86 -4.92
CA VAL A 143 -5.76 12.03 -6.18
C VAL A 143 -4.58 11.08 -6.25
N GLY A 144 -3.86 10.92 -5.13
CA GLY A 144 -2.77 9.95 -5.02
C GLY A 144 -3.21 8.49 -5.19
N ILE A 145 -4.43 8.15 -4.75
CA ILE A 145 -5.02 6.83 -5.01
C ILE A 145 -5.36 6.71 -6.51
N ALA A 146 -6.00 7.72 -7.11
CA ALA A 146 -6.35 7.71 -8.53
C ALA A 146 -5.13 7.45 -9.43
N GLN A 147 -3.99 8.14 -9.19
CA GLN A 147 -2.76 7.89 -9.95
C GLN A 147 -2.19 6.48 -9.73
N ALA A 148 -2.40 5.89 -8.54
CA ALA A 148 -1.92 4.54 -8.27
C ALA A 148 -2.72 3.47 -9.02
N ILE A 149 -4.00 3.73 -9.34
CA ILE A 149 -4.91 2.75 -9.95
C ILE A 149 -5.19 3.01 -11.44
N VAL A 150 -4.73 4.11 -12.02
CA VAL A 150 -5.08 4.56 -13.38
C VAL A 150 -4.77 3.55 -14.48
N ASN A 151 -3.77 2.70 -14.28
CA ASN A 151 -3.34 1.67 -15.23
C ASN A 151 -3.93 0.29 -14.93
N GLU A 152 -4.97 0.19 -14.08
CA GLU A 152 -5.56 -1.08 -13.62
C GLU A 152 -4.50 -2.10 -13.19
N PRO A 153 -3.66 -1.77 -12.20
CA PRO A 153 -2.49 -2.56 -11.83
C PRO A 153 -2.86 -3.92 -11.25
N GLU A 154 -1.97 -4.90 -11.43
CA GLU A 154 -2.06 -6.23 -10.81
C GLU A 154 -1.46 -6.27 -9.39
N LEU A 155 -0.62 -5.27 -9.06
CA LEU A 155 -0.06 -5.05 -7.74
C LEU A 155 -0.26 -3.59 -7.33
N VAL A 156 -0.95 -3.36 -6.22
CA VAL A 156 -1.21 -2.02 -5.65
C VAL A 156 -0.56 -1.93 -4.27
N LEU A 157 0.29 -0.93 -4.10
CA LEU A 157 1.00 -0.66 -2.85
C LEU A 157 0.58 0.71 -2.32
N LEU A 158 0.01 0.75 -1.12
CA LEU A 158 -0.55 1.97 -0.55
C LEU A 158 0.08 2.22 0.83
N ASP A 159 0.83 3.32 0.95
CA ASP A 159 1.50 3.70 2.20
C ASP A 159 0.66 4.74 2.94
N GLU A 160 0.02 4.35 4.06
CA GLU A 160 -0.88 5.16 4.90
C GLU A 160 -2.02 5.84 4.10
N PRO A 161 -2.80 5.11 3.27
CA PRO A 161 -3.75 5.72 2.34
C PRO A 161 -4.92 6.45 3.00
N THR A 162 -5.26 6.12 4.24
CA THR A 162 -6.40 6.68 4.97
C THR A 162 -6.04 7.92 5.80
N ALA A 163 -4.77 8.32 5.79
CA ALA A 163 -4.34 9.54 6.49
C ALA A 163 -5.04 10.79 5.93
N GLY A 164 -5.76 11.50 6.81
CA GLY A 164 -6.50 12.71 6.45
C GLY A 164 -7.86 12.49 5.77
N LEU A 165 -8.31 11.24 5.63
CA LEU A 165 -9.67 10.92 5.19
C LEU A 165 -10.64 11.00 6.39
N ASP A 166 -11.84 11.55 6.16
CA ASP A 166 -12.93 11.48 7.12
C ASP A 166 -13.56 10.06 7.18
N PRO A 167 -14.42 9.77 8.17
CA PRO A 167 -15.00 8.44 8.34
C PRO A 167 -15.77 7.92 7.12
N GLU A 168 -16.53 8.78 6.42
CA GLU A 168 -17.31 8.41 5.24
C GLU A 168 -16.39 8.06 4.06
N GLN A 169 -15.34 8.85 3.86
CA GLN A 169 -14.32 8.60 2.84
C GLN A 169 -13.56 7.29 3.11
N ARG A 170 -13.33 6.94 4.39
CA ARG A 170 -12.70 5.65 4.75
C ARG A 170 -13.61 4.47 4.39
N VAL A 171 -14.93 4.57 4.59
CA VAL A 171 -15.88 3.53 4.19
C VAL A 171 -15.82 3.30 2.68
N THR A 172 -15.89 4.38 1.89
CA THR A 172 -15.78 4.32 0.43
C THR A 172 -14.44 3.73 -0.01
N PHE A 173 -13.35 4.14 0.62
CA PHE A 173 -12.02 3.61 0.32
C PHE A 173 -11.89 2.11 0.63
N ARG A 174 -12.46 1.62 1.75
CA ARG A 174 -12.47 0.18 2.08
C ARG A 174 -13.25 -0.65 1.05
N ALA A 175 -14.35 -0.10 0.50
CA ALA A 175 -15.08 -0.74 -0.59
C ALA A 175 -14.23 -0.85 -1.85
N LEU A 176 -13.51 0.23 -2.21
CA LEU A 176 -12.57 0.27 -3.33
C LEU A 176 -11.45 -0.78 -3.18
N LEU A 177 -10.86 -0.91 -1.98
CA LEU A 177 -9.83 -1.92 -1.71
C LEU A 177 -10.34 -3.35 -1.94
N ARG A 178 -11.57 -3.64 -1.47
CA ARG A 178 -12.18 -4.97 -1.65
C ARG A 178 -12.43 -5.29 -3.12
N GLU A 179 -12.87 -4.30 -3.89
CA GLU A 179 -13.06 -4.45 -5.35
C GLU A 179 -11.72 -4.75 -6.04
N PHE A 180 -10.68 -3.98 -5.74
CA PHE A 180 -9.34 -4.22 -6.30
C PHE A 180 -8.77 -5.57 -5.89
N GLY A 181 -8.95 -5.98 -4.64
CA GLY A 181 -8.48 -7.27 -4.12
C GLY A 181 -9.04 -8.50 -4.82
N GLN A 182 -10.17 -8.38 -5.52
CA GLN A 182 -10.74 -9.49 -6.32
C GLN A 182 -9.88 -9.85 -7.53
N ARG A 183 -9.13 -8.90 -8.08
CA ARG A 183 -8.35 -9.06 -9.32
C ARG A 183 -6.86 -8.72 -9.20
N ALA A 184 -6.48 -8.05 -8.13
CA ALA A 184 -5.11 -7.58 -7.89
C ALA A 184 -4.64 -7.94 -6.48
N THR A 185 -3.32 -7.92 -6.28
CA THR A 185 -2.74 -7.93 -4.94
C THR A 185 -2.66 -6.50 -4.44
N VAL A 186 -3.32 -6.22 -3.33
CA VAL A 186 -3.31 -4.90 -2.69
C VAL A 186 -2.61 -5.00 -1.35
N ILE A 187 -1.53 -4.26 -1.15
CA ILE A 187 -0.82 -4.18 0.14
C ILE A 187 -0.99 -2.77 0.70
N VAL A 188 -1.59 -2.67 1.88
CA VAL A 188 -1.91 -1.41 2.54
C VAL A 188 -1.14 -1.30 3.84
N SER A 189 -0.21 -0.35 3.95
CA SER A 189 0.38 -0.03 5.25
C SER A 189 -0.54 0.92 6.01
N THR A 190 -0.76 0.64 7.27
CA THR A 190 -1.48 1.52 8.18
C THR A 190 -1.10 1.26 9.62
N HIS A 191 -1.32 2.24 10.48
CA HIS A 191 -1.30 2.08 11.93
C HIS A 191 -2.71 1.96 12.51
N LEU A 192 -3.75 2.11 11.67
CA LEU A 192 -5.16 2.01 12.06
C LEU A 192 -5.65 0.58 11.91
N VAL A 193 -5.75 -0.10 13.04
CA VAL A 193 -6.15 -1.52 13.13
C VAL A 193 -7.57 -1.75 12.60
N GLU A 194 -8.47 -0.77 12.77
CA GLU A 194 -9.86 -0.83 12.29
C GLU A 194 -9.97 -0.88 10.76
N ASP A 195 -9.11 -0.16 10.04
CA ASP A 195 -9.12 -0.16 8.57
C ASP A 195 -8.76 -1.54 8.01
N VAL A 196 -7.86 -2.24 8.70
CA VAL A 196 -7.44 -3.60 8.37
C VAL A 196 -8.55 -4.61 8.61
N ALA A 197 -9.19 -4.56 9.79
CA ALA A 197 -10.27 -5.47 10.14
C ALA A 197 -11.40 -5.49 9.09
N ALA A 198 -11.69 -4.32 8.53
CA ALA A 198 -12.82 -4.13 7.62
C ALA A 198 -12.53 -4.46 6.16
N ALA A 199 -11.27 -4.45 5.72
CA ALA A 199 -10.93 -4.53 4.29
C ALA A 199 -9.97 -5.66 3.93
N CYS A 200 -9.13 -6.13 4.87
CA CYS A 200 -8.05 -7.06 4.57
C CYS A 200 -8.47 -8.53 4.71
N THR A 201 -7.99 -9.36 3.80
CA THR A 201 -8.11 -10.81 3.87
C THR A 201 -7.07 -11.40 4.80
N GLU A 202 -5.88 -10.82 4.82
CA GLU A 202 -4.75 -11.19 5.66
C GLU A 202 -4.05 -9.97 6.24
N VAL A 203 -3.38 -10.17 7.36
CA VAL A 203 -2.69 -9.14 8.12
C VAL A 203 -1.29 -9.59 8.45
N THR A 204 -0.34 -8.69 8.26
CA THR A 204 1.05 -8.87 8.64
C THR A 204 1.43 -7.78 9.65
N LEU A 205 1.97 -8.17 10.81
CA LEU A 205 2.54 -7.23 11.77
C LEU A 205 4.04 -7.16 11.63
N MET A 206 4.54 -5.93 11.57
CA MET A 206 5.97 -5.64 11.63
C MET A 206 6.33 -4.95 12.94
N ASP A 207 7.46 -5.37 13.54
CA ASP A 207 8.15 -4.64 14.61
C ASP A 207 9.66 -4.70 14.37
N SER A 208 10.34 -3.57 14.55
CA SER A 208 11.81 -3.47 14.48
C SER A 208 12.43 -4.10 13.22
N GLY A 209 11.76 -3.93 12.07
CA GLY A 209 12.19 -4.44 10.77
C GLY A 209 11.86 -5.91 10.49
N ARG A 210 11.22 -6.62 11.41
CA ARG A 210 10.85 -8.03 11.28
C ARG A 210 9.36 -8.21 11.13
N MET A 211 8.92 -9.26 10.46
CA MET A 211 7.55 -9.73 10.55
C MET A 211 7.38 -10.58 11.81
N VAL A 212 6.47 -10.17 12.68
CA VAL A 212 6.21 -10.82 13.98
C VAL A 212 4.90 -11.59 14.01
N PHE A 213 4.04 -11.35 13.00
CA PHE A 213 2.80 -12.09 12.79
C PHE A 213 2.40 -12.01 11.30
N HIS A 214 1.81 -13.09 10.80
CA HIS A 214 1.12 -13.15 9.53
C HIS A 214 -0.05 -14.12 9.65
N GLY A 215 -1.25 -13.74 9.20
CA GLY A 215 -2.45 -14.53 9.28
C GLY A 215 -3.71 -13.70 9.00
N THR A 216 -4.88 -14.28 9.23
CA THR A 216 -6.17 -13.61 9.10
C THR A 216 -6.43 -12.62 10.24
N PRO A 217 -7.31 -11.63 10.07
CA PRO A 217 -7.77 -10.78 11.18
C PRO A 217 -8.34 -11.60 12.35
N GLY A 218 -9.03 -12.71 12.08
CA GLY A 218 -9.58 -13.61 13.12
C GLY A 218 -8.48 -14.27 13.95
N GLU A 219 -7.41 -14.75 13.33
CA GLU A 219 -6.26 -15.32 14.03
C GLU A 219 -5.53 -14.27 14.88
N LEU A 220 -5.45 -13.01 14.40
CA LEU A 220 -4.89 -11.92 15.19
C LEU A 220 -5.75 -11.62 16.42
N ILE A 221 -7.09 -11.61 16.28
CA ILE A 221 -8.03 -11.45 17.42
C ILE A 221 -7.81 -12.55 18.45
N ALA A 222 -7.69 -13.81 18.03
CA ALA A 222 -7.46 -14.95 18.93
C ALA A 222 -6.17 -14.81 19.75
N ARG A 223 -5.13 -14.15 19.21
CA ARG A 223 -3.90 -13.84 19.97
C ARG A 223 -4.12 -12.87 21.11
N GLY A 224 -5.18 -12.09 21.10
CA GLY A 224 -5.54 -11.13 22.15
C GLY A 224 -6.46 -11.69 23.24
N GLU A 225 -6.94 -12.93 23.12
CA GLU A 225 -7.78 -13.56 24.14
C GLU A 225 -7.00 -13.74 25.44
N GLY A 226 -7.52 -13.16 26.55
CA GLY A 226 -6.86 -13.19 27.85
C GLY A 226 -5.68 -12.23 28.05
N HIS A 227 -5.33 -11.42 27.04
CA HIS A 227 -4.22 -10.46 27.09
C HIS A 227 -4.75 -9.07 26.71
N GLY A 228 -4.88 -8.18 27.65
CA GLY A 228 -5.83 -7.16 27.43
C GLY A 228 -5.40 -5.72 27.41
N VAL A 229 -4.64 -5.23 26.44
CA VAL A 229 -4.54 -3.78 26.21
C VAL A 229 -5.18 -3.44 24.88
N GLY A 230 -6.33 -2.73 24.87
CA GLY A 230 -7.06 -2.28 23.69
C GLY A 230 -8.58 -2.39 23.89
N ASP A 231 -9.31 -1.46 23.28
CA ASP A 231 -10.78 -1.41 23.38
C ASP A 231 -11.42 -2.43 22.43
N ALA A 232 -10.89 -2.55 21.20
CA ALA A 232 -11.38 -3.47 20.19
C ALA A 232 -10.64 -4.84 20.24
N PRO A 233 -11.32 -5.96 19.88
CA PRO A 233 -10.69 -7.28 19.86
C PRO A 233 -9.41 -7.35 19.01
N LEU A 234 -9.39 -6.70 17.84
CA LEU A 234 -8.22 -6.69 16.97
C LEU A 234 -7.06 -5.86 17.56
N GLU A 235 -7.35 -4.78 18.30
CA GLU A 235 -6.34 -4.01 19.02
C GLU A 235 -5.67 -4.83 20.11
N ARG A 236 -6.45 -5.63 20.86
CA ARG A 236 -5.90 -6.55 21.87
C ARG A 236 -4.97 -7.58 21.24
N GLY A 237 -5.35 -8.15 20.08
CA GLY A 237 -4.48 -9.06 19.34
C GLY A 237 -3.19 -8.40 18.87
N TYR A 238 -3.30 -7.18 18.33
CA TYR A 238 -2.15 -6.38 17.90
C TYR A 238 -1.18 -6.11 19.05
N THR A 239 -1.68 -5.64 20.20
CA THR A 239 -0.83 -5.32 21.35
C THR A 239 -0.22 -6.56 21.99
N ALA A 240 -0.96 -7.68 22.07
CA ALA A 240 -0.46 -8.95 22.57
C ALA A 240 0.71 -9.48 21.73
N VAL A 241 0.58 -9.48 20.41
CA VAL A 241 1.65 -9.93 19.50
C VAL A 241 2.89 -9.05 19.62
N LEU A 242 2.72 -7.72 19.68
CA LEU A 242 3.88 -6.81 19.85
C LEU A 242 4.57 -6.98 21.20
N ALA A 243 3.82 -7.20 22.29
CA ALA A 243 4.39 -7.46 23.60
C ALA A 243 5.23 -8.75 23.60
N ALA A 244 4.69 -9.83 23.03
CA ALA A 244 5.39 -11.11 22.90
C ALA A 244 6.66 -11.03 22.02
N ALA A 245 6.67 -10.19 21.00
CA ALA A 245 7.83 -10.02 20.11
C ALA A 245 8.98 -9.21 20.75
N ARG A 246 8.70 -8.48 21.84
CA ARG A 246 9.66 -7.61 22.54
C ARG A 246 10.18 -8.20 23.85
N SER A 247 9.54 -9.28 24.36
CA SER A 247 9.99 -10.07 25.51
C SER A 247 11.04 -11.10 25.07
#